data_8947d22c60f8916a87b3a7206a3d2117
#
_entry.id   8947d22c60f8916a87b3a7206a3d2117
#
_cell.length_a   1.000
_cell.length_b   1.000
_cell.length_c   1.000
_cell.angle_alpha   90.00
_cell.angle_beta   90.00
_cell.angle_gamma   90.00
#
_symmetry.space_group_name_H-M   'P 1'
#
loop_
_entity.id
_entity.type
_entity.pdbx_description
1 polymer ?
#
loop_
_entity_poly.entity_id
_entity_poly.type
_entity_poly.pdbx_seq_one_letter_code
_entity_poly.pdbx_strand_id
1 'polypeptide(L)'
;QSGRRQRQMCIRDRKKFLRADLNENETNETIRLSKKYKLDYSSIDLKLFKNLKQRINVIPTSLALAQAIVESGWGQSRFALEGNALYGQWTTNEQKGIVPEDRDDDKTHAVLKFDNLKQSAQAYMHNINTHRAYYSFRVVRSIAERVQYTDPISAKVKFLAAYAEIGQEYVDKLELIIESNKLRDFDRFN
;
A
#
# COMPACT_ATOMS: atom_id res chain seq x y z
N GLN A 1 10.59 7.90 -9.28
CA GLN A 1 11.72 7.18 -9.92
C GLN A 1 12.03 5.82 -9.26
N SER A 2 11.79 5.64 -7.96
CA SER A 2 12.08 4.36 -7.27
C SER A 2 11.16 3.21 -7.71
N GLY A 3 9.86 3.45 -7.89
CA GLY A 3 8.90 2.42 -8.28
C GLY A 3 9.09 1.91 -9.72
N ARG A 4 9.54 2.78 -10.63
CA ARG A 4 9.84 2.39 -12.01
C ARG A 4 11.11 1.53 -12.10
N ARG A 5 12.15 1.86 -11.32
CA ARG A 5 13.37 1.04 -11.23
C ARG A 5 13.09 -0.33 -10.60
N GLN A 6 12.27 -0.38 -9.55
CA GLN A 6 11.88 -1.65 -8.92
C GLN A 6 11.07 -2.55 -9.86
N ARG A 7 10.14 -1.98 -10.66
CA ARG A 7 9.38 -2.75 -11.67
C ARG A 7 10.26 -3.28 -12.80
N GLN A 8 11.18 -2.47 -13.33
CA GLN A 8 12.10 -2.91 -14.39
C GLN A 8 13.03 -4.01 -13.89
N MET A 9 13.49 -3.94 -12.65
CA MET A 9 14.25 -5.01 -12.01
C MET A 9 13.46 -6.32 -11.99
N CYS A 10 12.20 -6.32 -11.49
CA CYS A 10 11.36 -7.51 -11.45
C CYS A 10 11.11 -8.18 -12.81
N ILE A 11 11.00 -7.41 -13.92
CA ILE A 11 10.75 -7.96 -15.25
C ILE A 11 12.02 -8.54 -15.86
N ARG A 12 13.16 -7.87 -15.69
CA ARG A 12 14.47 -8.32 -16.18
C ARG A 12 14.93 -9.59 -15.48
N ASP A 13 14.69 -9.67 -14.19
CA ASP A 13 15.11 -10.76 -13.32
C ASP A 13 14.28 -12.03 -13.52
N ARG A 14 13.03 -11.92 -14.03
CA ARG A 14 12.21 -13.10 -14.31
C ARG A 14 12.88 -14.06 -15.32
N LYS A 15 13.56 -13.53 -16.35
CA LYS A 15 14.26 -14.36 -17.34
C LYS A 15 15.52 -14.99 -16.75
N LYS A 16 16.26 -14.26 -15.91
CA LYS A 16 17.44 -14.77 -15.20
C LYS A 16 17.06 -15.83 -14.17
N PHE A 17 15.94 -15.59 -13.47
CA PHE A 17 15.45 -16.47 -12.42
C PHE A 17 14.99 -17.84 -12.90
N LEU A 18 14.41 -17.90 -14.10
CA LEU A 18 14.09 -19.19 -14.77
C LEU A 18 15.34 -20.00 -15.09
N ARG A 19 16.54 -19.38 -15.00
CA ARG A 19 17.87 -20.01 -15.29
C ARG A 19 18.72 -20.25 -14.05
N ALA A 20 18.20 -19.96 -12.84
CA ALA A 20 18.95 -20.07 -11.56
C ALA A 20 20.29 -19.26 -11.49
N ASP A 21 20.41 -18.17 -12.26
CA ASP A 21 21.65 -17.41 -12.44
C ASP A 21 21.63 -16.07 -11.67
N LEU A 22 21.23 -16.06 -10.40
CA LEU A 22 21.36 -14.85 -9.57
C LEU A 22 22.82 -14.70 -9.12
N ASN A 23 23.38 -13.53 -9.37
CA ASN A 23 24.64 -13.17 -8.73
C ASN A 23 24.43 -12.79 -7.26
N GLU A 24 25.53 -12.60 -6.52
CA GLU A 24 25.50 -12.30 -5.10
C GLU A 24 24.71 -11.04 -4.76
N ASN A 25 24.84 -9.96 -5.54
CA ASN A 25 24.11 -8.70 -5.33
C ASN A 25 22.61 -8.88 -5.54
N GLU A 26 22.19 -9.62 -6.57
CA GLU A 26 20.78 -9.93 -6.85
C GLU A 26 20.18 -10.81 -5.75
N THR A 27 20.95 -11.74 -5.22
CA THR A 27 20.58 -12.59 -4.09
C THR A 27 20.38 -11.76 -2.83
N ASN A 28 21.35 -10.91 -2.48
CA ASN A 28 21.27 -10.03 -1.31
C ASN A 28 20.11 -9.05 -1.40
N GLU A 29 19.86 -8.47 -2.57
CA GLU A 29 18.71 -7.58 -2.78
C GLU A 29 17.37 -8.32 -2.67
N THR A 30 17.28 -9.55 -3.17
CA THR A 30 16.08 -10.40 -3.02
C THR A 30 15.79 -10.69 -1.55
N ILE A 31 16.81 -11.04 -0.78
CA ILE A 31 16.72 -11.26 0.67
C ILE A 31 16.24 -9.98 1.38
N ARG A 32 16.86 -8.84 1.06
CA ARG A 32 16.50 -7.53 1.63
C ARG A 32 15.04 -7.17 1.35
N LEU A 33 14.60 -7.36 0.10
CA LEU A 33 13.22 -7.09 -0.30
C LEU A 33 12.24 -8.04 0.36
N SER A 34 12.58 -9.33 0.48
CA SER A 34 11.72 -10.31 1.17
C SER A 34 11.49 -9.92 2.62
N LYS A 35 12.53 -9.55 3.35
CA LYS A 35 12.42 -9.03 4.73
C LYS A 35 11.60 -7.74 4.78
N LYS A 36 11.89 -6.78 3.91
CA LYS A 36 11.18 -5.50 3.86
C LYS A 36 9.68 -5.69 3.62
N TYR A 37 9.31 -6.63 2.74
CA TYR A 37 7.92 -6.89 2.39
C TYR A 37 7.29 -8.03 3.18
N LYS A 38 7.90 -8.44 4.30
CA LYS A 38 7.38 -9.44 5.25
C LYS A 38 7.01 -10.76 4.57
N LEU A 39 7.89 -11.26 3.71
CA LEU A 39 7.77 -12.57 3.09
C LEU A 39 8.67 -13.56 3.78
N ASP A 40 8.07 -14.63 4.31
CA ASP A 40 8.80 -15.81 4.76
C ASP A 40 9.13 -16.69 3.55
N TYR A 41 10.35 -17.21 3.52
CA TYR A 41 10.82 -18.07 2.44
C TYR A 41 11.86 -19.07 2.98
N SER A 42 11.83 -20.28 2.44
CA SER A 42 12.83 -21.33 2.71
C SER A 42 13.90 -21.39 1.62
N SER A 43 13.58 -20.90 0.43
CA SER A 43 14.46 -20.87 -0.73
C SER A 43 14.15 -19.66 -1.61
N ILE A 44 15.18 -19.22 -2.36
CA ILE A 44 15.01 -18.18 -3.39
C ILE A 44 14.58 -18.89 -4.68
N ASP A 45 13.28 -18.93 -4.90
CA ASP A 45 12.67 -19.65 -6.01
C ASP A 45 11.62 -18.80 -6.77
N LEU A 46 11.03 -19.37 -7.79
CA LEU A 46 10.00 -18.72 -8.60
C LEU A 46 8.77 -18.32 -7.76
N LYS A 47 8.45 -19.07 -6.70
CA LYS A 47 7.31 -18.79 -5.80
C LYS A 47 7.59 -17.51 -5.01
N LEU A 48 8.79 -17.37 -4.45
CA LEU A 48 9.21 -16.15 -3.76
C LEU A 48 9.12 -14.93 -4.68
N PHE A 49 9.58 -15.05 -5.93
CA PHE A 49 9.49 -13.95 -6.90
C PHE A 49 8.07 -13.56 -7.27
N LYS A 50 7.19 -14.53 -7.44
CA LYS A 50 5.76 -14.25 -7.66
C LYS A 50 5.14 -13.48 -6.49
N ASN A 51 5.48 -13.88 -5.27
CA ASN A 51 5.02 -13.23 -4.05
C ASN A 51 5.60 -11.81 -3.91
N LEU A 52 6.90 -11.65 -4.16
CA LEU A 52 7.54 -10.33 -4.19
C LEU A 52 6.88 -9.41 -5.22
N LYS A 53 6.62 -9.90 -6.43
CA LYS A 53 5.95 -9.13 -7.48
C LYS A 53 4.54 -8.67 -7.08
N GLN A 54 3.80 -9.50 -6.33
CA GLN A 54 2.49 -9.10 -5.82
C GLN A 54 2.59 -8.00 -4.74
N ARG A 55 3.66 -8.03 -3.91
CA ARG A 55 3.84 -7.06 -2.83
C ARG A 55 4.57 -5.80 -3.27
N ILE A 56 5.56 -5.91 -4.14
CA ILE A 56 6.29 -4.76 -4.69
C ILE A 56 5.52 -4.23 -5.90
N ASN A 57 4.44 -3.52 -5.63
CA ASN A 57 3.60 -3.01 -6.70
C ASN A 57 2.99 -1.66 -6.36
N VAL A 58 2.61 -0.91 -7.40
CA VAL A 58 2.06 0.44 -7.29
C VAL A 58 0.62 0.37 -6.79
N ILE A 59 0.27 1.33 -5.97
CA ILE A 59 -1.12 1.66 -5.64
C ILE A 59 -1.51 2.81 -6.57
N PRO A 60 -2.68 2.77 -7.24
CA PRO A 60 -3.13 3.90 -8.05
C PRO A 60 -3.11 5.19 -7.24
N THR A 61 -2.62 6.28 -7.84
CA THR A 61 -2.53 7.57 -7.16
C THR A 61 -3.91 8.08 -6.78
N SER A 62 -4.89 7.91 -7.68
CA SER A 62 -6.30 8.24 -7.42
C SER A 62 -6.84 7.57 -6.16
N LEU A 63 -6.54 6.28 -5.99
CA LEU A 63 -6.97 5.52 -4.82
C LEU A 63 -6.28 5.99 -3.54
N ALA A 64 -4.96 6.20 -3.59
CA ALA A 64 -4.21 6.69 -2.44
C ALA A 64 -4.70 8.09 -2.00
N LEU A 65 -5.00 8.98 -2.95
CA LEU A 65 -5.57 10.30 -2.68
C LEU A 65 -6.97 10.20 -2.08
N ALA A 66 -7.86 9.39 -2.65
CA ALA A 66 -9.21 9.21 -2.14
C ALA A 66 -9.20 8.68 -0.69
N GLN A 67 -8.37 7.70 -0.38
CA GLN A 67 -8.23 7.21 0.99
C GLN A 67 -7.64 8.28 1.92
N ALA A 68 -6.62 9.03 1.49
CA ALA A 68 -6.11 10.14 2.29
C ALA A 68 -7.20 11.18 2.60
N ILE A 69 -8.03 11.52 1.61
CA ILE A 69 -9.16 12.46 1.78
C ILE A 69 -10.15 11.94 2.82
N VAL A 70 -10.57 10.67 2.70
CA VAL A 70 -11.54 10.08 3.63
C VAL A 70 -11.00 9.98 5.04
N GLU A 71 -9.80 9.41 5.20
CA GLU A 71 -9.21 9.10 6.50
C GLU A 71 -8.77 10.36 7.27
N SER A 72 -8.36 11.42 6.54
CA SER A 72 -7.89 12.65 7.17
C SER A 72 -8.96 13.76 7.25
N GLY A 73 -10.19 13.50 6.77
CA GLY A 73 -11.19 14.55 6.64
C GLY A 73 -10.70 15.72 5.78
N TRP A 74 -10.28 15.43 4.54
CA TRP A 74 -9.70 16.42 3.63
C TRP A 74 -8.40 17.08 4.15
N GLY A 75 -7.63 16.36 4.95
CA GLY A 75 -6.41 16.87 5.58
C GLY A 75 -6.66 17.79 6.77
N GLN A 76 -7.88 17.92 7.23
CA GLN A 76 -8.28 18.86 8.29
C GLN A 76 -8.32 18.23 9.69
N SER A 77 -8.22 16.91 9.80
CA SER A 77 -8.19 16.25 11.10
C SER A 77 -6.97 16.68 11.92
N ARG A 78 -7.12 16.72 13.25
CA ARG A 78 -6.00 16.99 14.16
C ARG A 78 -4.79 16.09 13.90
N PHE A 79 -5.03 14.83 13.63
CA PHE A 79 -3.97 13.86 13.31
C PHE A 79 -3.23 14.17 12.01
N ALA A 80 -3.92 14.70 11.00
CA ALA A 80 -3.29 15.13 9.77
C ALA A 80 -2.46 16.40 9.96
N LEU A 81 -2.99 17.37 10.70
CA LEU A 81 -2.35 18.68 10.92
C LEU A 81 -1.13 18.58 11.86
N GLU A 82 -1.27 17.89 12.98
CA GLU A 82 -0.22 17.79 14.00
C GLU A 82 0.78 16.65 13.76
N GLY A 83 0.35 15.59 13.06
CA GLY A 83 1.16 14.37 12.91
C GLY A 83 1.39 13.91 11.49
N ASN A 84 1.01 14.68 10.47
CA ASN A 84 1.09 14.27 9.05
C ASN A 84 0.41 12.90 8.80
N ALA A 85 -0.57 12.50 9.63
CA ALA A 85 -1.20 11.17 9.63
C ALA A 85 -2.40 11.14 8.68
N LEU A 86 -2.12 11.03 7.37
CA LEU A 86 -3.16 11.07 6.33
C LEU A 86 -4.05 9.82 6.29
N TYR A 87 -3.61 8.69 6.82
CA TYR A 87 -4.26 7.38 6.61
C TYR A 87 -4.68 6.70 7.92
N GLY A 88 -4.68 7.42 9.04
CA GLY A 88 -5.17 6.91 10.32
C GLY A 88 -4.47 5.65 10.83
N GLN A 89 -3.20 5.45 10.50
CA GLN A 89 -2.45 4.27 10.93
C GLN A 89 -2.20 4.29 12.45
N TRP A 90 -2.32 3.13 13.07
CA TRP A 90 -2.26 3.00 14.53
C TRP A 90 -0.90 2.48 15.01
N THR A 91 -0.57 2.84 16.24
CA THR A 91 0.58 2.33 16.98
C THR A 91 0.19 2.06 18.44
N THR A 92 0.84 1.10 19.07
CA THR A 92 0.76 0.87 20.52
C THR A 92 1.82 1.65 21.29
N ASN A 93 2.75 2.31 20.57
CA ASN A 93 3.77 3.17 21.18
C ASN A 93 3.29 4.62 21.14
N GLU A 94 2.79 5.12 22.26
CA GLU A 94 2.26 6.48 22.39
C GLU A 94 3.30 7.57 22.08
N GLN A 95 4.59 7.32 22.32
CA GLN A 95 5.67 8.29 21.98
C GLN A 95 5.78 8.52 20.46
N LYS A 96 5.32 7.55 19.65
CA LYS A 96 5.32 7.63 18.19
C LYS A 96 3.97 8.05 17.60
N GLY A 97 3.01 8.41 18.44
CA GLY A 97 1.66 8.72 18.01
C GLY A 97 1.04 9.93 18.68
N ILE A 98 -0.18 10.21 18.25
CA ILE A 98 -1.09 11.19 18.85
C ILE A 98 -2.23 10.39 19.46
N VAL A 99 -2.44 10.55 20.76
CA VAL A 99 -3.52 9.87 21.48
C VAL A 99 -4.86 10.50 21.10
N PRO A 100 -5.87 9.69 20.69
CA PRO A 100 -7.24 10.19 20.48
C PRO A 100 -7.82 10.75 21.79
N GLU A 101 -8.58 11.84 21.70
CA GLU A 101 -9.20 12.47 22.88
C GLU A 101 -10.27 11.58 23.52
N ASP A 102 -11.02 10.86 22.67
CA ASP A 102 -12.10 9.95 23.07
C ASP A 102 -11.61 8.52 23.32
N ARG A 103 -10.31 8.32 23.53
CA ARG A 103 -9.77 6.99 23.80
C ARG A 103 -10.14 6.53 25.20
N ASP A 104 -10.72 5.33 25.31
CA ASP A 104 -10.97 4.68 26.59
C ASP A 104 -9.67 4.51 27.41
N ASP A 105 -9.75 4.64 28.73
CA ASP A 105 -8.58 4.59 29.63
C ASP A 105 -7.85 3.24 29.61
N ASP A 106 -8.55 2.14 29.27
CA ASP A 106 -7.99 0.79 29.16
C ASP A 106 -7.27 0.53 27.82
N LYS A 107 -7.32 1.46 26.86
CA LYS A 107 -6.68 1.33 25.54
C LYS A 107 -5.32 2.01 25.53
N THR A 108 -4.40 1.41 24.75
CA THR A 108 -3.02 1.92 24.60
C THR A 108 -2.69 2.36 23.17
N HIS A 109 -3.71 2.41 22.29
CA HIS A 109 -3.49 2.78 20.90
C HIS A 109 -3.40 4.30 20.70
N ALA A 110 -2.57 4.70 19.76
CA ALA A 110 -2.44 6.06 19.28
C ALA A 110 -2.38 6.10 17.76
N VAL A 111 -2.71 7.22 17.14
CA VAL A 111 -2.54 7.43 15.70
C VAL A 111 -1.09 7.76 15.42
N LEU A 112 -0.43 6.96 14.58
CA LEU A 112 1.00 7.10 14.27
C LEU A 112 1.28 8.46 13.62
N LYS A 113 2.25 9.21 14.15
CA LYS A 113 2.72 10.47 13.58
C LYS A 113 3.96 10.27 12.71
N PHE A 114 4.14 11.17 11.76
CA PHE A 114 5.23 11.14 10.78
C PHE A 114 5.91 12.51 10.70
N ASP A 115 7.18 12.55 10.31
CA ASP A 115 7.92 13.80 10.15
C ASP A 115 7.41 14.63 8.94
N ASN A 116 6.81 13.94 7.96
CA ASN A 116 6.25 14.57 6.77
C ASN A 116 5.23 13.66 6.06
N LEU A 117 4.44 14.24 5.14
CA LEU A 117 3.42 13.54 4.37
C LEU A 117 3.98 12.38 3.51
N LYS A 118 5.23 12.49 3.05
CA LYS A 118 5.88 11.43 2.27
C LYS A 118 6.06 10.16 3.10
N GLN A 119 6.47 10.28 4.37
CA GLN A 119 6.60 9.13 5.26
C GLN A 119 5.24 8.49 5.54
N SER A 120 4.19 9.28 5.76
CA SER A 120 2.82 8.79 5.91
C SER A 120 2.38 7.98 4.68
N ALA A 121 2.56 8.53 3.48
CA ALA A 121 2.23 7.83 2.24
C ALA A 121 3.08 6.56 2.03
N GLN A 122 4.36 6.58 2.39
CA GLN A 122 5.23 5.39 2.31
C GLN A 122 4.78 4.29 3.28
N ALA A 123 4.41 4.65 4.50
CA ALA A 123 3.92 3.72 5.50
C ALA A 123 2.56 3.11 5.07
N TYR A 124 1.65 3.92 4.53
CA TYR A 124 0.40 3.46 3.94
C TYR A 124 0.64 2.47 2.78
N MET A 125 1.47 2.83 1.80
CA MET A 125 1.79 1.93 0.68
C MET A 125 2.43 0.63 1.16
N HIS A 126 3.28 0.69 2.18
CA HIS A 126 3.89 -0.50 2.77
C HIS A 126 2.82 -1.38 3.44
N ASN A 127 1.88 -0.79 4.18
CA ASN A 127 0.78 -1.51 4.83
C ASN A 127 -0.09 -2.25 3.81
N ILE A 128 -0.59 -1.56 2.79
CA ILE A 128 -1.38 -2.17 1.71
C ILE A 128 -0.61 -3.33 1.03
N ASN A 129 0.68 -3.16 0.85
CA ASN A 129 1.53 -4.12 0.17
C ASN A 129 1.97 -5.32 1.04
N THR A 130 1.83 -5.24 2.36
CA THR A 130 2.32 -6.29 3.27
C THR A 130 1.26 -6.93 4.15
N HIS A 131 0.28 -6.15 4.65
CA HIS A 131 -0.67 -6.64 5.63
C HIS A 131 -1.63 -7.68 5.03
N ARG A 132 -1.95 -8.73 5.81
CA ARG A 132 -2.77 -9.86 5.36
C ARG A 132 -4.17 -9.48 4.87
N ALA A 133 -4.80 -8.49 5.49
CA ALA A 133 -6.14 -8.03 5.12
C ALA A 133 -6.23 -7.56 3.65
N TYR A 134 -5.12 -7.08 3.07
CA TYR A 134 -5.07 -6.62 1.68
C TYR A 134 -4.60 -7.67 0.69
N TYR A 135 -4.61 -8.95 1.05
CA TYR A 135 -4.19 -10.03 0.15
C TYR A 135 -5.03 -10.07 -1.13
N SER A 136 -6.36 -10.05 -1.00
CA SER A 136 -7.28 -10.06 -2.15
C SER A 136 -7.09 -8.86 -3.07
N PHE A 137 -6.89 -7.66 -2.52
CA PHE A 137 -6.53 -6.47 -3.29
C PHE A 137 -5.25 -6.68 -4.13
N ARG A 138 -4.19 -7.25 -3.52
CA ARG A 138 -2.94 -7.52 -4.24
C ARG A 138 -3.10 -8.55 -5.36
N VAL A 139 -3.91 -9.58 -5.14
CA VAL A 139 -4.23 -10.60 -6.16
C VAL A 139 -4.94 -9.95 -7.34
N VAL A 140 -6.03 -9.21 -7.09
CA VAL A 140 -6.81 -8.53 -8.14
C VAL A 140 -5.94 -7.53 -8.91
N ARG A 141 -5.13 -6.73 -8.21
CA ARG A 141 -4.17 -5.82 -8.84
C ARG A 141 -3.21 -6.55 -9.80
N SER A 142 -2.68 -7.70 -9.38
CA SER A 142 -1.76 -8.47 -10.21
C SER A 142 -2.44 -9.12 -11.42
N ILE A 143 -3.73 -9.46 -11.32
CA ILE A 143 -4.54 -9.97 -12.43
C ILE A 143 -4.85 -8.84 -13.41
N ALA A 144 -5.35 -7.70 -12.92
CA ALA A 144 -5.68 -6.55 -13.75
C ALA A 144 -4.49 -6.08 -14.62
N GLU A 145 -3.26 -6.12 -14.07
CA GLU A 145 -2.06 -5.82 -14.84
C GLU A 145 -1.77 -6.83 -15.96
N ARG A 146 -2.06 -8.11 -15.75
CA ARG A 146 -1.83 -9.15 -16.77
C ARG A 146 -2.79 -9.06 -17.93
N VAL A 147 -4.05 -8.71 -17.65
CA VAL A 147 -5.11 -8.66 -18.66
C VAL A 147 -5.30 -7.27 -19.25
N GLN A 148 -4.45 -6.31 -18.88
CA GLN A 148 -4.54 -4.90 -19.32
C GLN A 148 -5.96 -4.33 -19.16
N TYR A 149 -6.59 -4.63 -18.03
CA TYR A 149 -7.97 -4.23 -17.78
C TYR A 149 -8.08 -2.71 -17.78
N THR A 150 -9.02 -2.19 -18.57
CA THR A 150 -9.16 -0.75 -18.85
C THR A 150 -9.63 0.08 -17.66
N ASP A 151 -10.30 -0.56 -16.67
CA ASP A 151 -10.65 0.09 -15.40
C ASP A 151 -10.23 -0.73 -14.18
N PRO A 152 -8.94 -0.71 -13.84
CA PRO A 152 -8.43 -1.46 -12.71
C PRO A 152 -8.84 -0.88 -11.35
N ILE A 153 -9.37 0.35 -11.29
CA ILE A 153 -9.61 1.06 -10.04
C ILE A 153 -10.88 0.55 -9.38
N SER A 154 -12.02 0.54 -10.08
CA SER A 154 -13.29 0.05 -9.53
C SER A 154 -13.20 -1.41 -9.05
N ALA A 155 -12.49 -2.26 -9.79
CA ALA A 155 -12.22 -3.62 -9.35
C ALA A 155 -11.33 -3.66 -8.08
N LYS A 156 -10.35 -2.77 -7.97
CA LYS A 156 -9.40 -2.73 -6.84
C LYS A 156 -10.02 -2.12 -5.59
N VAL A 157 -10.86 -1.10 -5.73
CA VAL A 157 -11.53 -0.41 -4.62
C VAL A 157 -12.41 -1.38 -3.83
N LYS A 158 -13.15 -2.26 -4.50
CA LYS A 158 -14.02 -3.28 -3.86
C LYS A 158 -13.27 -4.21 -2.91
N PHE A 159 -11.98 -4.46 -3.12
CA PHE A 159 -11.18 -5.30 -2.24
C PHE A 159 -10.51 -4.53 -1.09
N LEU A 160 -10.77 -3.23 -0.96
CA LEU A 160 -10.32 -2.42 0.17
C LEU A 160 -11.34 -2.34 1.31
N ALA A 161 -12.47 -2.99 1.19
CA ALA A 161 -13.48 -3.04 2.25
C ALA A 161 -12.92 -3.46 3.63
N ALA A 162 -11.82 -4.21 3.64
CA ALA A 162 -11.10 -4.58 4.87
C ALA A 162 -10.35 -3.42 5.55
N TYR A 163 -10.26 -2.23 4.92
CA TYR A 163 -9.60 -1.06 5.52
C TYR A 163 -10.47 -0.35 6.55
N ALA A 164 -11.78 -0.38 6.36
CA ALA A 164 -12.74 0.23 7.27
C ALA A 164 -13.81 -0.78 7.69
N GLU A 165 -14.35 -0.61 8.88
CA GLU A 165 -15.46 -1.44 9.39
C GLU A 165 -16.74 -1.33 8.56
N ILE A 166 -16.87 -0.27 7.78
CA ILE A 166 -18.08 0.11 7.02
C ILE A 166 -18.24 -0.68 5.70
N GLY A 167 -17.22 -1.43 5.26
CA GLY A 167 -17.37 -2.34 4.11
C GLY A 167 -17.75 -1.66 2.79
N GLN A 168 -18.93 -1.97 2.23
CA GLN A 168 -19.36 -1.49 0.91
C GLN A 168 -19.59 0.03 0.88
N GLU A 169 -20.11 0.63 1.93
CA GLU A 169 -20.31 2.08 2.02
C GLU A 169 -18.99 2.85 1.88
N TYR A 170 -17.91 2.32 2.47
CA TYR A 170 -16.58 2.88 2.30
C TYR A 170 -16.10 2.82 0.85
N VAL A 171 -16.35 1.72 0.17
CA VAL A 171 -16.03 1.55 -1.25
C VAL A 171 -16.76 2.58 -2.09
N ASP A 172 -18.08 2.73 -1.90
CA ASP A 172 -18.92 3.68 -2.65
C ASP A 172 -18.45 5.13 -2.42
N LYS A 173 -18.07 5.45 -1.19
CA LYS A 173 -17.49 6.76 -0.82
C LYS A 173 -16.17 7.03 -1.55
N LEU A 174 -15.29 6.05 -1.64
CA LEU A 174 -14.02 6.19 -2.38
C LEU A 174 -14.28 6.39 -3.88
N GLU A 175 -15.18 5.61 -4.48
CA GLU A 175 -15.55 5.75 -5.90
C GLU A 175 -16.13 7.13 -6.17
N LEU A 176 -17.04 7.62 -5.33
CA LEU A 176 -17.61 8.96 -5.45
C LEU A 176 -16.54 10.06 -5.39
N ILE A 177 -15.59 9.97 -4.46
CA ILE A 177 -14.50 10.95 -4.33
C ILE A 177 -13.57 10.90 -5.55
N ILE A 178 -13.23 9.72 -6.04
CA ILE A 178 -12.38 9.55 -7.23
C ILE A 178 -13.03 10.23 -8.46
N GLU A 179 -14.30 9.97 -8.68
CA GLU A 179 -15.01 10.49 -9.86
C GLU A 179 -15.27 12.00 -9.75
N SER A 180 -15.85 12.47 -8.63
CA SER A 180 -16.23 13.87 -8.47
C SER A 180 -15.02 14.83 -8.47
N ASN A 181 -13.84 14.34 -8.06
CA ASN A 181 -12.61 15.14 -8.06
C ASN A 181 -11.64 14.83 -9.21
N LYS A 182 -12.06 14.01 -10.18
CA LYS A 182 -11.24 13.61 -11.35
C LYS A 182 -9.88 13.05 -10.98
N LEU A 183 -9.80 12.31 -9.86
CA LEU A 183 -8.52 11.85 -9.33
C LEU A 183 -7.82 10.85 -10.27
N ARG A 184 -8.55 10.22 -11.21
CA ARG A 184 -7.97 9.33 -12.23
C ARG A 184 -6.94 10.02 -13.12
N ASP A 185 -6.98 11.33 -13.25
CA ASP A 185 -6.01 12.09 -14.03
C ASP A 185 -4.59 11.95 -13.46
N PHE A 186 -4.46 11.71 -12.14
CA PHE A 186 -3.17 11.48 -11.48
C PHE A 186 -2.59 10.08 -11.72
N ASP A 187 -3.35 9.13 -12.22
CA ASP A 187 -2.88 7.78 -12.50
C ASP A 187 -2.02 7.69 -13.76
N ARG A 188 -2.08 8.70 -14.64
CA ARG A 188 -1.30 8.77 -15.88
C ARG A 188 0.21 8.91 -15.67
N PHE A 189 0.62 9.28 -14.47
CA PHE A 189 2.02 9.51 -14.10
C PHE A 189 2.68 8.32 -13.39
N ASN A 190 2.02 7.18 -13.34
CA ASN A 190 2.50 5.96 -12.67
C ASN A 190 3.21 4.98 -13.61
#